data_d3e2b19c101a5890321e04c4aecf5308
#
_entry.id   d3e2b19c101a5890321e04c4aecf5308
#
_cell.length_a   1.000
_cell.length_b   1.000
_cell.length_c   1.000
_cell.angle_alpha   90.00
_cell.angle_beta   90.00
_cell.angle_gamma   90.00
#
_symmetry.space_group_name_H-M   'P 1'
#
loop_
_entity.id
_entity.type
_entity.pdbx_description
1 polymer ?
#
loop_
_entity_poly.entity_id
_entity_poly.type
_entity_poly.pdbx_seq_one_letter_code
_entity_poly.pdbx_strand_id
1 'polypeptide(L)'
;LGADGAFAARILRLAQIWSAYANIFFVASEDKDAEVRVAFDKDGGSWSYEGTNALAVPPSEPTMNLGWLVPALPIDDVESVVLHEFGHVLGLAHEHNNPSGDIPWDRKEVLKLLGGPPNHWDQNTIDQYLYRTWETDRFPFAKPFDPLSIMSYFFPKEATSGKPIFSTNTTLSSGDKEFISRLYPYATGG
;
A
#
# COMPACT_ATOMS: atom_id res chain seq x y z
N LEU A 1 17.49 4.57 5.63
CA LEU A 1 18.70 3.90 6.10
C LEU A 1 19.13 2.85 5.09
N GLY A 2 20.16 3.10 4.26
CA GLY A 2 20.71 2.15 3.29
C GLY A 2 20.46 2.44 1.81
N ALA A 3 19.56 3.36 1.44
CA ALA A 3 19.49 3.86 0.09
C ALA A 3 20.56 4.91 -0.17
N ASP A 4 21.11 4.96 -1.40
CA ASP A 4 21.87 6.13 -1.80
C ASP A 4 20.97 7.38 -1.81
N GLY A 5 21.56 8.57 -1.66
CA GLY A 5 20.79 9.80 -1.56
C GLY A 5 19.94 10.09 -2.80
N ALA A 6 20.35 9.64 -3.99
CA ALA A 6 19.60 9.82 -5.23
C ALA A 6 18.36 8.92 -5.26
N PHE A 7 18.46 7.69 -4.76
CA PHE A 7 17.34 6.77 -4.68
C PHE A 7 16.32 7.21 -3.62
N ALA A 8 16.79 7.64 -2.44
CA ALA A 8 15.93 8.22 -1.41
C ALA A 8 15.17 9.45 -1.92
N ALA A 9 15.84 10.35 -2.65
CA ALA A 9 15.19 11.50 -3.27
C ALA A 9 14.17 11.11 -4.36
N ARG A 10 14.39 10.00 -5.09
CA ARG A 10 13.41 9.46 -6.04
C ARG A 10 12.17 8.97 -5.30
N ILE A 11 12.33 8.20 -4.24
CA ILE A 11 11.21 7.70 -3.41
C ILE A 11 10.39 8.88 -2.86
N LEU A 12 11.05 9.89 -2.31
CA LEU A 12 10.35 11.07 -1.78
C LEU A 12 9.55 11.80 -2.87
N ARG A 13 10.11 11.96 -4.08
CA ARG A 13 9.37 12.58 -5.19
C ARG A 13 8.13 11.78 -5.58
N LEU A 14 8.19 10.45 -5.55
CA LEU A 14 7.03 9.60 -5.83
C LEU A 14 5.98 9.70 -4.71
N ALA A 15 6.39 9.70 -3.45
CA ALA A 15 5.48 9.92 -2.33
C ALA A 15 4.75 11.27 -2.43
N GLN A 16 5.41 12.33 -2.92
CA GLN A 16 4.79 13.65 -3.13
C GLN A 16 3.67 13.67 -4.17
N ILE A 17 3.49 12.61 -4.96
CA ILE A 17 2.34 12.52 -5.88
C ILE A 17 1.02 12.57 -5.10
N TRP A 18 0.95 12.00 -3.90
CA TRP A 18 -0.21 12.12 -3.02
C TRP A 18 -0.52 13.56 -2.62
N SER A 19 0.52 14.38 -2.43
CA SER A 19 0.38 15.80 -2.04
C SER A 19 -0.30 16.67 -3.11
N ALA A 20 -0.37 16.19 -4.35
CA ALA A 20 -1.12 16.88 -5.40
C ALA A 20 -2.65 16.82 -5.19
N TYR A 21 -3.12 15.89 -4.35
CA TYR A 21 -4.55 15.64 -4.14
C TYR A 21 -4.99 15.83 -2.69
N ALA A 22 -4.06 16.09 -1.78
CA ALA A 22 -4.34 16.18 -0.35
C ALA A 22 -3.43 17.20 0.34
N ASN A 23 -3.90 17.81 1.42
CA ASN A 23 -3.14 18.77 2.22
C ASN A 23 -2.12 18.07 3.13
N ILE A 24 -1.16 17.39 2.53
CA ILE A 24 -0.08 16.67 3.18
C ILE A 24 1.23 16.93 2.44
N PHE A 25 2.35 16.88 3.17
CA PHE A 25 3.69 17.00 2.60
C PHE A 25 4.63 16.02 3.28
N PHE A 26 5.38 15.26 2.49
CA PHE A 26 6.46 14.43 2.99
C PHE A 26 7.77 15.20 2.98
N VAL A 27 8.46 15.23 4.11
CA VAL A 27 9.73 15.94 4.25
C VAL A 27 10.81 14.93 4.65
N ALA A 28 11.95 14.96 3.95
CA ALA A 28 13.08 14.14 4.36
C ALA A 28 13.58 14.59 5.73
N SER A 29 13.82 13.64 6.62
CA SER A 29 14.35 13.88 7.96
C SER A 29 15.40 12.82 8.31
N GLU A 30 16.38 13.20 9.10
CA GLU A 30 17.32 12.28 9.76
C GLU A 30 16.91 12.02 11.22
N ASP A 31 15.78 12.57 11.64
CA ASP A 31 15.26 12.40 12.99
C ASP A 31 14.81 10.94 13.19
N LYS A 32 15.24 10.36 14.30
CA LYS A 32 14.86 9.00 14.68
C LYS A 32 13.38 8.91 15.09
N ASP A 33 12.79 10.04 15.50
CA ASP A 33 11.39 10.15 15.88
C ASP A 33 10.49 10.51 14.67
N ALA A 34 11.01 10.49 13.44
CA ALA A 34 10.19 10.66 12.24
C ALA A 34 9.08 9.60 12.19
N GLU A 35 7.88 10.00 11.78
CA GLU A 35 6.71 9.11 11.71
C GLU A 35 6.92 7.98 10.69
N VAL A 36 7.60 8.28 9.57
CA VAL A 36 7.91 7.31 8.52
C VAL A 36 9.41 7.00 8.52
N ARG A 37 9.76 5.83 8.99
CA ARG A 37 11.13 5.33 9.06
C ARG A 37 11.29 4.17 8.09
N VAL A 38 11.93 4.44 6.95
CA VAL A 38 12.04 3.50 5.83
C VAL A 38 13.26 2.59 5.98
N ALA A 39 13.03 1.29 5.91
CA ALA A 39 14.07 0.27 5.74
C ALA A 39 14.09 -0.28 4.30
N PHE A 40 15.17 -1.00 3.95
CA PHE A 40 15.37 -1.66 2.67
C PHE A 40 15.87 -3.10 2.91
N ASP A 41 15.20 -3.81 3.82
CA ASP A 41 15.48 -5.21 4.08
C ASP A 41 14.87 -6.09 2.99
N LYS A 42 15.73 -6.69 2.16
CA LYS A 42 15.33 -7.48 0.99
C LYS A 42 14.54 -8.73 1.35
N ASP A 43 14.82 -9.30 2.51
CA ASP A 43 14.18 -10.53 2.97
C ASP A 43 12.82 -10.25 3.63
N GLY A 44 12.57 -8.98 4.01
CA GLY A 44 11.35 -8.53 4.67
C GLY A 44 10.20 -8.17 3.74
N GLY A 45 10.38 -8.21 2.41
CA GLY A 45 9.36 -7.75 1.47
C GLY A 45 9.15 -6.23 1.48
N SER A 46 8.03 -5.77 0.89
CA SER A 46 7.60 -4.36 1.01
C SER A 46 6.32 -4.28 1.82
N TRP A 47 6.30 -3.37 2.78
CA TRP A 47 5.17 -3.16 3.69
C TRP A 47 5.26 -1.80 4.38
N SER A 48 4.13 -1.30 4.88
CA SER A 48 4.04 -0.13 5.74
C SER A 48 2.98 -0.32 6.83
N TYR A 49 3.19 0.34 7.97
CA TYR A 49 2.12 0.52 8.95
C TYR A 49 1.06 1.49 8.42
N GLU A 50 -0.20 1.21 8.72
CA GLU A 50 -1.34 2.04 8.29
C GLU A 50 -1.54 3.25 9.21
N GLY A 51 -1.48 4.44 8.65
CA GLY A 51 -1.81 5.70 9.32
C GLY A 51 -1.10 5.86 10.66
N THR A 52 -1.86 6.23 11.68
CA THR A 52 -1.34 6.51 13.03
C THR A 52 -0.82 5.28 13.79
N ASN A 53 -1.02 4.06 13.27
CA ASN A 53 -0.43 2.85 13.86
C ASN A 53 1.11 2.93 13.87
N ALA A 54 1.70 3.64 12.94
CA ALA A 54 3.14 3.90 12.88
C ALA A 54 3.68 4.61 14.15
N LEU A 55 2.85 5.42 14.81
CA LEU A 55 3.24 6.17 16.02
C LEU A 55 3.44 5.29 17.25
N ALA A 56 2.89 4.07 17.25
CA ALA A 56 3.08 3.10 18.33
C ALA A 56 4.37 2.28 18.18
N VAL A 57 5.07 2.39 17.06
CA VAL A 57 6.30 1.64 16.76
C VAL A 57 7.50 2.32 17.42
N PRO A 58 8.34 1.58 18.17
CA PRO A 58 9.53 2.15 18.80
C PRO A 58 10.41 2.90 17.80
N PRO A 59 11.04 4.04 18.18
CA PRO A 59 11.88 4.82 17.28
C PRO A 59 13.07 4.07 16.67
N SER A 60 13.49 2.97 17.30
CA SER A 60 14.55 2.09 16.80
C SER A 60 14.14 1.15 15.69
N GLU A 61 12.83 1.04 15.40
CA GLU A 61 12.28 0.12 14.45
C GLU A 61 11.72 0.86 13.21
N PRO A 62 11.78 0.26 12.02
CA PRO A 62 11.20 0.84 10.82
C PRO A 62 9.66 0.81 10.91
N THR A 63 9.03 1.81 10.29
CA THR A 63 7.57 1.85 10.10
C THR A 63 7.16 1.53 8.66
N MET A 64 8.14 1.39 7.78
CA MET A 64 7.99 0.98 6.40
C MET A 64 9.22 0.19 5.96
N ASN A 65 9.02 -0.85 5.18
CA ASN A 65 10.10 -1.55 4.47
C ASN A 65 9.84 -1.53 2.96
N LEU A 66 10.82 -1.14 2.19
CA LEU A 66 10.78 -1.16 0.72
C LEU A 66 11.78 -2.21 0.19
N GLY A 67 11.69 -3.43 0.72
CA GLY A 67 12.68 -4.49 0.51
C GLY A 67 12.79 -4.98 -0.93
N TRP A 68 11.72 -4.86 -1.72
CA TRP A 68 11.75 -5.24 -3.14
C TRP A 68 12.40 -4.19 -4.03
N LEU A 69 12.57 -2.96 -3.53
CA LEU A 69 13.08 -1.87 -4.35
C LEU A 69 14.61 -1.85 -4.42
N VAL A 70 15.10 -1.78 -5.66
CA VAL A 70 16.50 -1.50 -5.97
C VAL A 70 16.58 -0.37 -7.00
N PRO A 71 17.66 0.44 -7.03
CA PRO A 71 17.77 1.59 -7.94
C PRO A 71 17.62 1.26 -9.42
N ALA A 72 17.94 0.03 -9.82
CA ALA A 72 17.92 -0.44 -11.21
C ALA A 72 16.54 -0.93 -11.71
N LEU A 73 15.53 -0.97 -10.84
CA LEU A 73 14.18 -1.38 -11.28
C LEU A 73 13.58 -0.39 -12.27
N PRO A 74 12.70 -0.89 -13.18
CA PRO A 74 11.87 -0.03 -14.03
C PRO A 74 11.11 1.01 -13.21
N ILE A 75 10.83 2.15 -13.82
CA ILE A 75 10.18 3.27 -13.11
C ILE A 75 8.79 2.86 -12.61
N ASP A 76 8.01 2.15 -13.42
CA ASP A 76 6.65 1.73 -13.11
C ASP A 76 6.59 0.80 -11.89
N ASP A 77 7.55 -0.12 -11.77
CA ASP A 77 7.63 -1.02 -10.61
C ASP A 77 7.93 -0.25 -9.31
N VAL A 78 8.85 0.74 -9.39
CA VAL A 78 9.15 1.58 -8.24
C VAL A 78 7.96 2.47 -7.87
N GLU A 79 7.28 3.06 -8.86
CA GLU A 79 6.08 3.88 -8.66
C GLU A 79 4.97 3.08 -8.00
N SER A 80 4.66 1.89 -8.51
CA SER A 80 3.64 1.02 -7.95
C SER A 80 3.87 0.76 -6.45
N VAL A 81 5.06 0.31 -6.09
CA VAL A 81 5.37 -0.02 -4.69
C VAL A 81 5.39 1.23 -3.81
N VAL A 82 6.05 2.31 -4.23
CA VAL A 82 6.13 3.53 -3.41
C VAL A 82 4.75 4.14 -3.18
N LEU A 83 3.93 4.27 -4.23
CA LEU A 83 2.60 4.84 -4.08
C LEU A 83 1.71 3.97 -3.19
N HIS A 84 1.81 2.65 -3.31
CA HIS A 84 1.06 1.71 -2.47
C HIS A 84 1.44 1.86 -0.99
N GLU A 85 2.73 1.75 -0.67
CA GLU A 85 3.18 1.79 0.73
C GLU A 85 2.95 3.16 1.38
N PHE A 86 3.10 4.26 0.62
CA PHE A 86 2.73 5.59 1.11
C PHE A 86 1.21 5.78 1.20
N GLY A 87 0.40 5.04 0.45
CA GLY A 87 -1.04 4.94 0.67
C GLY A 87 -1.36 4.40 2.06
N HIS A 88 -0.67 3.35 2.51
CA HIS A 88 -0.80 2.85 3.89
C HIS A 88 -0.38 3.89 4.93
N VAL A 89 0.74 4.59 4.74
CA VAL A 89 1.14 5.70 5.64
C VAL A 89 0.01 6.69 5.82
N LEU A 90 -0.75 6.98 4.77
CA LEU A 90 -1.87 7.90 4.79
C LEU A 90 -3.18 7.29 5.35
N GLY A 91 -3.16 6.03 5.74
CA GLY A 91 -4.29 5.34 6.36
C GLY A 91 -5.21 4.61 5.38
N LEU A 92 -4.78 4.39 4.13
CA LEU A 92 -5.52 3.56 3.18
C LEU A 92 -5.24 2.09 3.47
N ALA A 93 -6.30 1.27 3.43
CA ALA A 93 -6.21 -0.18 3.53
C ALA A 93 -6.17 -0.82 2.14
N HIS A 94 -5.86 -2.12 2.08
CA HIS A 94 -5.89 -2.85 0.82
C HIS A 94 -7.28 -2.87 0.19
N GLU A 95 -7.36 -2.59 -1.09
CA GLU A 95 -8.62 -2.53 -1.82
C GLU A 95 -9.29 -3.92 -1.95
N HIS A 96 -8.53 -5.00 -1.98
CA HIS A 96 -9.10 -6.36 -2.01
C HIS A 96 -9.85 -6.74 -0.71
N ASN A 97 -9.67 -6.00 0.36
CA ASN A 97 -10.44 -6.15 1.60
C ASN A 97 -11.71 -5.26 1.63
N ASN A 98 -11.98 -4.51 0.56
CA ASN A 98 -13.19 -3.70 0.44
C ASN A 98 -14.44 -4.60 0.48
N PRO A 99 -15.38 -4.38 1.43
CA PRO A 99 -16.56 -5.23 1.59
C PRO A 99 -17.51 -5.23 0.38
N SER A 100 -17.43 -4.23 -0.49
CA SER A 100 -18.21 -4.18 -1.73
C SER A 100 -17.57 -4.93 -2.91
N GLY A 101 -16.37 -5.47 -2.71
CA GLY A 101 -15.57 -6.08 -3.79
C GLY A 101 -15.93 -7.54 -4.04
N ASP A 102 -17.06 -8.06 -3.88
CA ASP A 102 -17.51 -9.46 -4.15
C ASP A 102 -16.54 -10.27 -5.07
N ILE A 103 -15.29 -10.45 -4.57
CA ILE A 103 -14.20 -11.06 -5.33
C ILE A 103 -14.36 -12.58 -5.30
N PRO A 104 -14.51 -13.25 -6.44
CA PRO A 104 -14.75 -14.70 -6.51
C PRO A 104 -13.45 -15.47 -6.33
N TRP A 105 -12.86 -15.43 -5.14
CA TRP A 105 -11.61 -16.11 -4.83
C TRP A 105 -11.68 -17.62 -5.08
N ASP A 106 -10.73 -18.15 -5.83
CA ASP A 106 -10.43 -19.59 -5.84
C ASP A 106 -9.48 -19.91 -4.69
N ARG A 107 -10.04 -20.34 -3.56
CA ARG A 107 -9.26 -20.58 -2.32
C ARG A 107 -8.14 -21.59 -2.49
N LYS A 108 -8.30 -22.56 -3.41
CA LYS A 108 -7.27 -23.56 -3.68
C LYS A 108 -6.10 -22.97 -4.45
N GLU A 109 -6.38 -22.19 -5.49
CA GLU A 109 -5.33 -21.53 -6.27
C GLU A 109 -4.65 -20.41 -5.45
N VAL A 110 -5.39 -19.68 -4.63
CA VAL A 110 -4.80 -18.70 -3.68
C VAL A 110 -3.85 -19.38 -2.70
N LEU A 111 -4.25 -20.50 -2.07
CA LEU A 111 -3.37 -21.22 -1.15
C LEU A 111 -2.11 -21.74 -1.84
N LYS A 112 -2.21 -22.21 -3.07
CA LYS A 112 -1.06 -22.64 -3.87
C LYS A 112 -0.13 -21.47 -4.20
N LEU A 113 -0.70 -20.29 -4.52
CA LEU A 113 0.04 -19.08 -4.85
C LEU A 113 0.78 -18.51 -3.64
N LEU A 114 0.08 -18.31 -2.53
CA LEU A 114 0.61 -17.64 -1.34
C LEU A 114 1.28 -18.61 -0.35
N GLY A 115 0.93 -19.89 -0.38
CA GLY A 115 1.56 -20.92 0.44
C GLY A 115 2.95 -21.34 -0.03
N GLY A 116 3.29 -21.04 -1.29
CA GLY A 116 4.62 -21.23 -1.86
C GLY A 116 5.58 -20.07 -1.58
N PRO A 117 6.86 -20.22 -2.05
CA PRO A 117 7.80 -19.10 -1.99
C PRO A 117 7.30 -17.89 -2.82
N PRO A 118 7.61 -16.66 -2.43
CA PRO A 118 8.37 -16.28 -1.23
C PRO A 118 7.51 -16.15 0.04
N ASN A 119 6.18 -16.20 -0.04
CA ASN A 119 5.28 -15.84 1.04
C ASN A 119 5.20 -16.89 2.15
N HIS A 120 5.12 -18.17 1.80
CA HIS A 120 4.95 -19.29 2.73
C HIS A 120 3.77 -19.11 3.72
N TRP A 121 2.68 -18.48 3.28
CA TRP A 121 1.52 -18.22 4.12
C TRP A 121 0.71 -19.49 4.35
N ASP A 122 0.33 -19.73 5.58
CA ASP A 122 -0.64 -20.78 5.92
C ASP A 122 -2.09 -20.29 5.67
N GLN A 123 -3.04 -21.20 5.77
CA GLN A 123 -4.46 -20.90 5.55
C GLN A 123 -4.97 -19.81 6.50
N ASN A 124 -4.54 -19.83 7.76
CA ASN A 124 -4.97 -18.84 8.75
C ASN A 124 -4.47 -17.43 8.41
N THR A 125 -3.23 -17.33 7.97
CA THR A 125 -2.65 -16.08 7.48
C THR A 125 -3.42 -15.55 6.27
N ILE A 126 -3.73 -16.42 5.31
CA ILE A 126 -4.52 -16.05 4.12
C ILE A 126 -5.92 -15.58 4.53
N ASP A 127 -6.59 -16.29 5.43
CA ASP A 127 -7.94 -15.92 5.89
C ASP A 127 -7.95 -14.54 6.59
N GLN A 128 -6.90 -14.23 7.34
CA GLN A 128 -6.79 -12.96 8.06
C GLN A 128 -6.42 -11.78 7.16
N TYR A 129 -5.49 -11.95 6.24
CA TYR A 129 -4.93 -10.84 5.46
C TYR A 129 -5.57 -10.67 4.08
N LEU A 130 -6.10 -11.75 3.49
CA LEU A 130 -6.69 -11.69 2.16
C LEU A 130 -8.22 -11.69 2.17
N TYR A 131 -8.84 -12.57 2.94
CA TYR A 131 -10.30 -12.76 2.85
C TYR A 131 -11.09 -11.94 3.86
N ARG A 132 -10.43 -11.40 4.87
CA ARG A 132 -11.09 -10.54 5.84
C ARG A 132 -11.44 -9.21 5.20
N THR A 133 -12.71 -8.89 5.10
CA THR A 133 -13.18 -7.57 4.69
C THR A 133 -13.22 -6.62 5.88
N TRP A 134 -13.05 -5.32 5.59
CA TRP A 134 -13.15 -4.29 6.61
C TRP A 134 -14.61 -4.01 6.97
N GLU A 135 -14.85 -3.64 8.23
CA GLU A 135 -16.15 -3.14 8.67
C GLU A 135 -16.36 -1.74 8.11
N THR A 136 -17.50 -1.51 7.44
CA THR A 136 -17.79 -0.25 6.72
C THR A 136 -17.83 0.98 7.61
N ASP A 137 -18.13 0.83 8.90
CA ASP A 137 -18.16 1.91 9.89
C ASP A 137 -16.77 2.45 10.25
N ARG A 138 -15.71 1.70 9.99
CA ARG A 138 -14.32 2.14 10.18
C ARG A 138 -13.81 3.05 9.07
N PHE A 139 -14.51 3.11 7.94
CA PHE A 139 -14.10 3.90 6.77
C PHE A 139 -15.20 4.91 6.43
N PRO A 140 -15.17 6.11 7.01
CA PRO A 140 -16.25 7.10 6.87
C PRO A 140 -16.51 7.54 5.43
N PHE A 141 -15.58 7.25 4.51
CA PHE A 141 -15.70 7.58 3.10
C PHE A 141 -15.56 6.36 2.20
N ALA A 142 -15.89 5.16 2.74
CA ALA A 142 -15.80 3.93 1.97
C ALA A 142 -16.54 4.07 0.63
N LYS A 143 -15.85 3.66 -0.44
CA LYS A 143 -16.34 3.70 -1.82
C LYS A 143 -16.63 2.30 -2.33
N PRO A 144 -17.36 2.17 -3.44
CA PRO A 144 -17.39 0.92 -4.18
C PRO A 144 -15.99 0.43 -4.52
N PHE A 145 -15.82 -0.89 -4.60
CA PHE A 145 -14.56 -1.53 -4.97
C PHE A 145 -14.00 -0.95 -6.27
N ASP A 146 -12.73 -0.55 -6.24
CA ASP A 146 -12.01 0.05 -7.36
C ASP A 146 -10.82 -0.84 -7.77
N PRO A 147 -10.95 -1.68 -8.80
CA PRO A 147 -9.86 -2.54 -9.26
C PRO A 147 -8.65 -1.77 -9.81
N LEU A 148 -8.80 -0.46 -10.06
CA LEU A 148 -7.71 0.41 -10.51
C LEU A 148 -7.02 1.15 -9.35
N SER A 149 -7.47 0.97 -8.11
CA SER A 149 -6.83 1.57 -6.95
C SER A 149 -5.38 1.11 -6.83
N ILE A 150 -4.49 2.03 -6.49
CA ILE A 150 -3.10 1.73 -6.17
C ILE A 150 -3.00 0.79 -4.96
N MET A 151 -4.03 0.72 -4.12
CA MET A 151 -4.10 -0.16 -2.96
C MET A 151 -4.50 -1.61 -3.29
N SER A 152 -4.68 -1.95 -4.57
CA SER A 152 -4.91 -3.31 -5.04
C SER A 152 -3.61 -4.05 -5.25
N TYR A 153 -3.50 -5.28 -4.72
CA TYR A 153 -2.47 -6.22 -5.16
C TYR A 153 -2.82 -6.81 -6.52
N PHE A 154 -1.80 -7.13 -7.29
CA PHE A 154 -1.99 -7.99 -8.47
C PHE A 154 -2.24 -9.43 -8.03
N PHE A 155 -3.32 -10.01 -8.54
CA PHE A 155 -3.58 -11.44 -8.48
C PHE A 155 -3.85 -11.98 -9.87
N PRO A 156 -3.23 -13.12 -10.24
CA PRO A 156 -3.51 -13.75 -11.52
C PRO A 156 -4.99 -14.21 -11.55
N LYS A 157 -5.58 -14.23 -12.74
CA LYS A 157 -6.99 -14.59 -12.94
C LYS A 157 -7.37 -15.97 -12.37
N GLU A 158 -6.41 -16.87 -12.25
CA GLU A 158 -6.60 -18.20 -11.65
C GLU A 158 -7.01 -18.08 -10.18
N ALA A 159 -6.44 -17.11 -9.44
CA ALA A 159 -6.79 -16.82 -8.05
C ALA A 159 -8.21 -16.27 -7.89
N THR A 160 -8.83 -15.76 -8.96
CA THR A 160 -10.17 -15.16 -9.00
C THR A 160 -11.15 -15.91 -9.90
N SER A 161 -11.08 -17.24 -9.88
CA SER A 161 -11.96 -18.13 -10.66
C SER A 161 -11.99 -17.81 -12.17
N GLY A 162 -10.83 -17.46 -12.73
CA GLY A 162 -10.65 -17.15 -14.14
C GLY A 162 -11.03 -15.72 -14.56
N LYS A 163 -11.45 -14.87 -13.62
CA LYS A 163 -11.83 -13.47 -13.91
C LYS A 163 -10.61 -12.54 -13.73
N PRO A 164 -10.23 -11.72 -14.71
CA PRO A 164 -9.13 -10.76 -14.60
C PRO A 164 -9.61 -9.50 -13.85
N ILE A 165 -9.66 -9.57 -12.52
CA ILE A 165 -10.16 -8.47 -11.68
C ILE A 165 -9.04 -7.49 -11.35
N PHE A 166 -7.83 -7.99 -11.12
CA PHE A 166 -6.70 -7.20 -10.67
C PHE A 166 -5.69 -6.98 -11.79
N SER A 167 -5.10 -5.79 -11.81
CA SER A 167 -3.98 -5.44 -12.68
C SER A 167 -2.84 -4.86 -11.83
N THR A 168 -1.66 -4.75 -12.41
CA THR A 168 -0.57 -3.98 -11.80
C THR A 168 -0.87 -2.50 -12.02
N ASN A 169 -1.25 -1.82 -10.94
CA ASN A 169 -1.53 -0.39 -10.97
C ASN A 169 -0.25 0.40 -10.62
N THR A 170 0.07 1.40 -11.43
CA THR A 170 1.28 2.21 -11.27
C THR A 170 0.97 3.67 -10.98
N THR A 171 -0.29 4.05 -10.99
CA THR A 171 -0.76 5.42 -10.76
C THR A 171 -1.99 5.43 -9.85
N LEU A 172 -2.21 6.54 -9.19
CA LEU A 172 -3.41 6.73 -8.37
C LEU A 172 -4.67 6.73 -9.25
N SER A 173 -5.67 5.94 -8.87
CA SER A 173 -6.99 5.95 -9.50
C SER A 173 -7.76 7.24 -9.19
N SER A 174 -8.92 7.42 -9.83
CA SER A 174 -9.85 8.48 -9.44
C SER A 174 -10.42 8.28 -8.04
N GLY A 175 -10.62 7.00 -7.64
CA GLY A 175 -11.06 6.62 -6.30
C GLY A 175 -10.05 6.99 -5.22
N ASP A 176 -8.76 6.67 -5.44
CA ASP A 176 -7.66 7.03 -4.53
C ASP A 176 -7.57 8.54 -4.32
N LYS A 177 -7.60 9.31 -5.41
CA LYS A 177 -7.51 10.78 -5.40
C LYS A 177 -8.67 11.42 -4.65
N GLU A 178 -9.88 10.96 -4.90
CA GLU A 178 -11.06 11.47 -4.21
C GLU A 178 -11.05 11.09 -2.73
N PHE A 179 -10.68 9.84 -2.38
CA PHE A 179 -10.63 9.40 -1.00
C PHE A 179 -9.63 10.25 -0.19
N ILE A 180 -8.41 10.39 -0.70
CA ILE A 180 -7.35 11.10 0.03
C ILE A 180 -7.66 12.59 0.17
N SER A 181 -8.31 13.22 -0.83
CA SER A 181 -8.72 14.62 -0.76
C SER A 181 -9.77 14.91 0.31
N ARG A 182 -10.60 13.91 0.61
CA ARG A 182 -11.60 14.00 1.70
C ARG A 182 -10.97 13.74 3.07
N LEU A 183 -9.98 12.84 3.12
CA LEU A 183 -9.32 12.50 4.39
C LEU A 183 -8.39 13.63 4.85
N TYR A 184 -7.71 14.28 3.91
CA TYR A 184 -6.81 15.42 4.16
C TYR A 184 -7.18 16.62 3.29
N PRO A 185 -8.31 17.29 3.59
CA PRO A 185 -8.80 18.39 2.75
C PRO A 185 -7.86 19.60 2.84
N TYR A 186 -7.69 20.28 1.71
CA TYR A 186 -7.14 21.63 1.76
C TYR A 186 -8.07 22.55 2.54
N ALA A 187 -7.50 23.50 3.29
CA ALA A 187 -8.29 24.51 3.96
C ALA A 187 -9.10 25.26 2.88
N THR A 188 -10.43 25.17 2.97
CA THR A 188 -11.28 26.06 2.17
C THR A 188 -11.01 27.45 2.63
N GLY A 189 -10.48 28.31 1.72
CA GLY A 189 -10.23 29.72 2.04
C GLY A 189 -11.50 30.36 2.61
N GLY A 190 -11.38 30.89 3.82
CA GLY A 190 -12.41 31.71 4.45
C GLY A 190 -12.59 33.02 3.69
#